data_edba3262bfae22ac54d245f9456f1b0a
#
_entry.id   edba3262bfae22ac54d245f9456f1b0a
#
_cell.length_a   1.000
_cell.length_b   1.000
_cell.length_c   1.000
_cell.angle_alpha   90.00
_cell.angle_beta   90.00
_cell.angle_gamma   90.00
#
_symmetry.space_group_name_H-M   'P 1'
#
loop_
_entity.id
_entity.type
_entity.pdbx_description
1 polymer ?
#
loop_
_entity_poly.entity_id
_entity_poly.type
_entity_poly.pdbx_seq_one_letter_code
_entity_poly.pdbx_strand_id
1 'polypeptide(L)'
;MKSTQSARHRNEPVDSLATSEFPPPARISEPARTLLVVDDDAMVRSVETLVLRLQGYTVLEAESAAEALRVAASAVTIHLLITDLVMPEANGLELTRRFRTVHPNTPVLMVSGSLPLLRTKSEPDLERFDFLAKPFQFDEFLHKVRKLLDVTAPLPIRKLWCAN
;
A
#
# COMPACT_ATOMS: atom_id res chain seq x y z
N MET A 1 -56.21 38.12 53.18
CA MET A 1 -57.01 37.71 52.00
C MET A 1 -56.12 37.70 50.78
N LYS A 2 -56.15 36.60 50.06
CA LYS A 2 -55.43 36.31 48.85
C LYS A 2 -53.95 35.99 48.93
N SER A 3 -53.71 34.68 49.08
CA SER A 3 -52.49 33.97 48.84
C SER A 3 -52.08 33.99 47.39
N THR A 4 -50.84 34.32 47.12
CA THR A 4 -50.25 34.13 45.81
C THR A 4 -49.18 33.03 45.91
N GLN A 5 -49.47 31.86 45.42
CA GLN A 5 -48.55 30.77 45.33
C GLN A 5 -47.51 31.06 44.23
N SER A 6 -46.25 31.12 44.64
CA SER A 6 -45.11 31.18 43.72
C SER A 6 -44.75 29.76 43.28
N ALA A 7 -44.96 29.49 42.03
CA ALA A 7 -44.53 28.23 41.40
C ALA A 7 -42.99 28.19 41.28
N ARG A 8 -42.38 27.27 42.01
CA ARG A 8 -40.96 26.96 41.85
C ARG A 8 -40.77 26.09 40.63
N HIS A 9 -40.19 26.68 39.59
CA HIS A 9 -39.64 25.91 38.49
C HIS A 9 -38.46 25.10 39.03
N ARG A 10 -38.60 23.80 39.07
CA ARG A 10 -37.49 22.88 39.24
C ARG A 10 -36.76 22.77 37.90
N ASN A 11 -35.55 23.31 37.85
CA ASN A 11 -34.59 22.99 36.81
C ASN A 11 -34.10 21.57 37.07
N GLU A 12 -34.58 20.63 36.28
CA GLU A 12 -33.97 19.31 36.20
C GLU A 12 -32.67 19.41 35.37
N PRO A 13 -31.55 18.84 35.84
CA PRO A 13 -30.35 18.79 35.04
C PRO A 13 -30.61 17.82 33.88
N VAL A 14 -30.46 18.29 32.65
CA VAL A 14 -30.42 17.48 31.47
C VAL A 14 -29.23 16.52 31.60
N ASP A 15 -29.61 15.29 31.87
CA ASP A 15 -28.69 14.19 32.06
C ASP A 15 -27.78 14.03 30.83
N SER A 16 -26.51 14.02 31.18
CA SER A 16 -25.36 13.63 30.42
C SER A 16 -25.68 12.64 29.30
N LEU A 17 -25.61 13.10 28.03
CA LEU A 17 -25.45 12.23 26.90
C LEU A 17 -24.15 11.45 27.10
N ALA A 18 -24.29 10.24 27.56
CA ALA A 18 -23.21 9.27 27.61
C ALA A 18 -22.64 9.15 26.20
N THR A 19 -21.52 9.78 25.97
CA THR A 19 -20.63 9.46 24.84
C THR A 19 -20.30 8.00 24.97
N SER A 20 -20.98 7.18 24.17
CA SER A 20 -20.60 5.80 24.02
C SER A 20 -19.18 5.80 23.45
N GLU A 21 -18.21 5.67 24.33
CA GLU A 21 -16.85 5.35 23.99
C GLU A 21 -16.88 3.92 23.36
N PHE A 22 -17.10 3.87 22.05
CA PHE A 22 -16.68 2.70 21.33
C PHE A 22 -15.15 2.69 21.43
N PRO A 23 -14.56 1.68 22.08
CA PRO A 23 -13.12 1.53 22.00
C PRO A 23 -12.77 1.45 20.50
N PRO A 24 -11.74 2.16 20.05
CA PRO A 24 -11.31 2.03 18.67
C PRO A 24 -11.08 0.53 18.42
N PRO A 25 -11.52 0.00 17.27
CA PRO A 25 -11.34 -1.41 16.98
C PRO A 25 -9.86 -1.73 17.21
N ALA A 26 -9.62 -2.70 18.08
CA ALA A 26 -8.28 -3.17 18.35
C ALA A 26 -7.61 -3.40 17.01
N ARG A 27 -6.64 -2.59 16.67
CA ARG A 27 -5.80 -2.84 15.50
C ARG A 27 -5.10 -4.15 15.80
N ILE A 28 -5.59 -5.22 15.21
CA ILE A 28 -4.78 -6.40 15.06
C ILE A 28 -3.64 -5.88 14.19
N SER A 29 -2.52 -5.57 14.82
CA SER A 29 -1.31 -5.18 14.12
C SER A 29 -0.82 -6.43 13.39
N GLU A 30 -1.33 -6.65 12.18
CA GLU A 30 -0.67 -7.59 11.30
C GLU A 30 0.79 -7.16 11.19
N PRO A 31 1.73 -8.11 11.23
CA PRO A 31 3.14 -7.77 11.13
C PRO A 31 3.33 -6.91 9.90
N ALA A 32 3.99 -5.76 10.09
CA ALA A 32 4.18 -4.77 9.03
C ALA A 32 4.80 -5.45 7.81
N ARG A 33 4.06 -5.53 6.70
CA ARG A 33 4.53 -6.16 5.46
C ARG A 33 5.61 -5.28 4.83
N THR A 34 6.74 -5.87 4.49
CA THR A 34 7.86 -5.16 3.84
C THR A 34 7.77 -5.35 2.34
N LEU A 35 7.73 -4.25 1.61
CA LEU A 35 7.68 -4.19 0.15
C LEU A 35 9.00 -3.63 -0.38
N LEU A 36 9.47 -4.13 -1.52
CA LEU A 36 10.61 -3.56 -2.23
C LEU A 36 10.11 -2.89 -3.51
N VAL A 37 10.33 -1.58 -3.63
CA VAL A 37 9.99 -0.78 -4.80
C VAL A 37 11.24 -0.46 -5.59
N VAL A 38 11.23 -0.76 -6.89
CA VAL A 38 12.37 -0.60 -7.79
C VAL A 38 11.93 0.17 -9.03
N ASP A 39 12.42 1.39 -9.17
CA ASP A 39 12.15 2.25 -10.32
C ASP A 39 13.33 3.22 -10.47
N ASP A 40 13.85 3.43 -11.67
CA ASP A 40 14.96 4.35 -11.92
C ASP A 40 14.54 5.83 -11.88
N ASP A 41 13.25 6.10 -12.12
CA ASP A 41 12.68 7.44 -11.94
C ASP A 41 12.44 7.73 -10.46
N ALA A 42 13.26 8.61 -9.89
CA ALA A 42 13.19 8.99 -8.48
C ALA A 42 11.84 9.61 -8.09
N MET A 43 11.17 10.32 -9.01
CA MET A 43 9.87 10.93 -8.75
C MET A 43 8.78 9.86 -8.67
N VAL A 44 8.73 8.96 -9.64
CA VAL A 44 7.78 7.84 -9.65
C VAL A 44 7.96 6.97 -8.42
N ARG A 45 9.20 6.56 -8.14
CA ARG A 45 9.56 5.75 -6.96
C ARG A 45 9.12 6.42 -5.66
N SER A 46 9.36 7.72 -5.51
CA SER A 46 8.97 8.47 -4.31
C SER A 46 7.46 8.50 -4.11
N VAL A 47 6.68 8.66 -5.17
CA VAL A 47 5.22 8.69 -5.12
C VAL A 47 4.67 7.30 -4.76
N GLU A 48 5.13 6.25 -5.42
CA GLU A 48 4.73 4.87 -5.11
C GLU A 48 5.03 4.52 -3.66
N THR A 49 6.24 4.83 -3.20
CA THR A 49 6.68 4.61 -1.83
C THR A 49 5.84 5.36 -0.81
N LEU A 50 5.56 6.64 -1.07
CA LEU A 50 4.71 7.46 -0.19
C LEU A 50 3.32 6.85 -0.04
N VAL A 51 2.69 6.49 -1.15
CA VAL A 51 1.34 5.89 -1.16
C VAL A 51 1.32 4.58 -0.36
N LEU A 52 2.32 3.73 -0.52
CA LEU A 52 2.43 2.47 0.22
C LEU A 52 2.68 2.69 1.72
N ARG A 53 3.56 3.62 2.08
CA ARG A 53 3.82 3.97 3.50
C ARG A 53 2.58 4.54 4.18
N LEU A 54 1.78 5.33 3.48
CA LEU A 54 0.50 5.83 3.99
C LEU A 54 -0.52 4.70 4.26
N GLN A 55 -0.37 3.55 3.61
CA GLN A 55 -1.16 2.35 3.88
C GLN A 55 -0.59 1.49 5.02
N GLY A 56 0.52 1.89 5.63
CA GLY A 56 1.13 1.19 6.76
C GLY A 56 2.15 0.10 6.38
N TYR A 57 2.55 0.02 5.12
CA TYR A 57 3.62 -0.88 4.69
C TYR A 57 5.00 -0.34 5.06
N THR A 58 5.93 -1.23 5.38
CA THR A 58 7.36 -0.90 5.38
C THR A 58 7.87 -0.98 3.95
N VAL A 59 8.47 0.10 3.45
CA VAL A 59 8.92 0.16 2.06
C VAL A 59 10.42 0.37 1.99
N LEU A 60 11.08 -0.58 1.33
CA LEU A 60 12.46 -0.50 0.88
C LEU A 60 12.47 0.01 -0.55
N GLU A 61 13.46 0.82 -0.89
CA GLU A 61 13.59 1.45 -2.20
C GLU A 61 14.89 1.02 -2.85
N ALA A 62 14.88 0.92 -4.17
CA ALA A 62 16.07 0.74 -4.97
C ALA A 62 15.92 1.51 -6.30
N GLU A 63 16.98 2.17 -6.74
CA GLU A 63 17.00 2.92 -7.99
C GLU A 63 17.46 2.06 -9.19
N SER A 64 17.91 0.85 -8.93
CA SER A 64 18.41 -0.08 -9.95
C SER A 64 18.22 -1.54 -9.56
N ALA A 65 18.29 -2.42 -10.56
CA ALA A 65 18.26 -3.85 -10.33
C ALA A 65 19.43 -4.32 -9.45
N ALA A 66 20.62 -3.73 -9.60
CA ALA A 66 21.78 -4.08 -8.80
C ALA A 66 21.57 -3.73 -7.31
N GLU A 67 20.99 -2.58 -7.03
CA GLU A 67 20.65 -2.19 -5.68
C GLU A 67 19.55 -3.07 -5.09
N ALA A 68 18.49 -3.33 -5.86
CA ALA A 68 17.41 -4.22 -5.44
C ALA A 68 17.92 -5.62 -5.04
N LEU A 69 18.85 -6.18 -5.80
CA LEU A 69 19.45 -7.48 -5.47
C LEU A 69 20.33 -7.42 -4.21
N ARG A 70 21.01 -6.31 -3.95
CA ARG A 70 21.76 -6.11 -2.69
C ARG A 70 20.80 -6.06 -1.48
N VAL A 71 19.69 -5.34 -1.62
CA VAL A 71 18.63 -5.29 -0.62
C VAL A 71 18.04 -6.68 -0.40
N ALA A 72 17.70 -7.39 -1.47
CA ALA A 72 17.16 -8.74 -1.40
C ALA A 72 18.10 -9.76 -0.71
N ALA A 73 19.41 -9.60 -0.85
CA ALA A 73 20.41 -10.46 -0.21
C ALA A 73 20.60 -10.16 1.29
N SER A 74 20.04 -9.07 1.83
CA SER A 74 20.25 -8.62 3.22
C SER A 74 19.36 -9.34 4.21
N ALA A 75 19.06 -10.53 4.24
CA ALA A 75 18.29 -11.30 5.22
C ALA A 75 16.93 -10.66 5.68
N VAL A 76 16.43 -9.66 4.96
CA VAL A 76 15.13 -9.02 5.21
C VAL A 76 14.04 -9.82 4.51
N THR A 77 12.96 -10.11 5.20
CA THR A 77 11.79 -10.73 4.58
C THR A 77 11.08 -9.71 3.70
N ILE A 78 11.08 -9.94 2.39
CA ILE A 78 10.35 -9.14 1.40
C ILE A 78 9.05 -9.87 1.06
N HIS A 79 7.92 -9.20 1.24
CA HIS A 79 6.58 -9.76 1.04
C HIS A 79 6.04 -9.49 -0.36
N LEU A 80 6.53 -8.47 -1.06
CA LEU A 80 6.18 -8.13 -2.45
C LEU A 80 7.33 -7.35 -3.08
N LEU A 81 7.69 -7.72 -4.29
CA LEU A 81 8.55 -6.91 -5.17
C LEU A 81 7.65 -6.13 -6.13
N ILE A 82 7.85 -4.82 -6.21
CA ILE A 82 7.24 -3.92 -7.19
C ILE A 82 8.39 -3.38 -8.03
N THR A 83 8.37 -3.57 -9.33
CA THR A 83 9.49 -3.15 -10.18
C THR A 83 9.02 -2.56 -11.49
N ASP A 84 9.65 -1.46 -11.92
CA ASP A 84 9.55 -1.07 -13.33
C ASP A 84 10.14 -2.18 -14.20
N LEU A 85 9.53 -2.37 -15.34
CA LEU A 85 9.97 -3.33 -16.32
C LEU A 85 11.13 -2.79 -17.15
N VAL A 86 11.13 -1.50 -17.49
CA VAL A 86 12.09 -0.85 -18.38
C VAL A 86 12.99 0.06 -17.58
N MET A 87 14.16 -0.43 -17.24
CA MET A 87 15.21 0.32 -16.55
C MET A 87 16.50 0.33 -17.37
N PRO A 88 17.38 1.34 -17.24
CA PRO A 88 18.55 1.54 -18.12
C PRO A 88 19.52 0.35 -18.19
N GLU A 89 19.87 -0.26 -17.09
CA GLU A 89 20.96 -1.27 -17.04
C GLU A 89 20.47 -2.73 -17.03
N ALA A 90 19.25 -2.95 -16.54
CA ALA A 90 18.64 -4.27 -16.48
C ALA A 90 17.13 -4.13 -16.46
N ASN A 91 16.43 -4.94 -17.24
CA ASN A 91 14.97 -4.92 -17.21
C ASN A 91 14.42 -5.62 -15.96
N GLY A 92 13.19 -5.25 -15.56
CA GLY A 92 12.54 -5.81 -14.38
C GLY A 92 12.34 -7.33 -14.46
N LEU A 93 12.31 -7.91 -15.65
CA LEU A 93 12.20 -9.36 -15.83
C LEU A 93 13.51 -10.06 -15.40
N GLU A 94 14.66 -9.53 -15.79
CA GLU A 94 15.96 -10.06 -15.39
C GLU A 94 16.17 -9.89 -13.88
N LEU A 95 15.80 -8.72 -13.32
CA LEU A 95 15.78 -8.51 -11.88
C LEU A 95 14.94 -9.60 -11.20
N THR A 96 13.73 -9.83 -11.68
CA THR A 96 12.80 -10.79 -11.07
C THR A 96 13.34 -12.23 -11.10
N ARG A 97 13.97 -12.64 -12.20
CA ARG A 97 14.61 -13.97 -12.31
C ARG A 97 15.68 -14.14 -11.22
N ARG A 98 16.55 -13.16 -11.06
CA ARG A 98 17.60 -13.18 -10.01
C ARG A 98 17.03 -13.05 -8.60
N PHE A 99 16.06 -12.17 -8.41
CA PHE A 99 15.38 -12.00 -7.13
C PHE A 99 14.76 -13.32 -6.63
N ARG A 100 14.13 -14.08 -7.52
CA ARG A 100 13.51 -15.38 -7.20
C ARG A 100 14.50 -16.46 -6.78
N THR A 101 15.79 -16.34 -7.07
CA THR A 101 16.79 -17.30 -6.56
C THR A 101 16.93 -17.19 -5.04
N VAL A 102 16.64 -16.01 -4.46
CA VAL A 102 16.72 -15.75 -3.02
C VAL A 102 15.33 -15.76 -2.38
N HIS A 103 14.31 -15.25 -3.10
CA HIS A 103 12.92 -15.11 -2.65
C HIS A 103 11.96 -15.85 -3.59
N PRO A 104 11.95 -17.19 -3.63
CA PRO A 104 11.23 -17.95 -4.67
C PRO A 104 9.71 -17.81 -4.62
N ASN A 105 9.14 -17.54 -3.44
CA ASN A 105 7.70 -17.47 -3.20
C ASN A 105 7.18 -16.04 -3.09
N THR A 106 8.03 -15.02 -3.19
CA THR A 106 7.59 -13.63 -3.10
C THR A 106 6.87 -13.22 -4.38
N PRO A 107 5.63 -12.73 -4.30
CA PRO A 107 4.91 -12.21 -5.45
C PRO A 107 5.62 -11.00 -6.05
N VAL A 108 5.37 -10.78 -7.35
CA VAL A 108 5.96 -9.66 -8.09
C VAL A 108 4.89 -8.91 -8.84
N LEU A 109 4.87 -7.59 -8.68
CA LEU A 109 4.08 -6.65 -9.48
C LEU A 109 5.02 -5.91 -10.43
N MET A 110 4.86 -6.12 -11.72
CA MET A 110 5.58 -5.36 -12.74
C MET A 110 4.77 -4.15 -13.16
N VAL A 111 5.39 -2.99 -13.13
CA VAL A 111 4.79 -1.72 -13.52
C VAL A 111 5.48 -1.26 -14.81
N SER A 112 4.72 -0.84 -15.84
CA SER A 112 5.36 -0.43 -17.10
C SER A 112 4.48 0.42 -17.99
N GLY A 113 5.08 1.42 -18.63
CA GLY A 113 4.45 2.18 -19.72
C GLY A 113 4.39 1.42 -21.07
N SER A 114 5.06 0.27 -21.20
CA SER A 114 5.24 -0.45 -22.44
C SER A 114 4.71 -1.89 -22.44
N LEU A 115 3.64 -2.16 -21.67
CA LEU A 115 3.03 -3.49 -21.58
C LEU A 115 2.64 -4.14 -22.94
N PRO A 116 2.19 -3.40 -23.98
CA PRO A 116 1.86 -4.02 -25.27
C PRO A 116 3.03 -4.74 -25.93
N LEU A 117 4.25 -4.25 -25.72
CA LEU A 117 5.46 -4.83 -26.31
C LEU A 117 5.85 -6.17 -25.69
N LEU A 118 5.40 -6.45 -24.47
CA LEU A 118 5.67 -7.72 -23.79
C LEU A 118 4.77 -8.84 -24.25
N ARG A 119 3.51 -8.53 -24.57
CA ARG A 119 2.54 -9.54 -25.04
C ARG A 119 2.91 -10.13 -26.39
N THR A 120 3.80 -9.48 -27.14
CA THR A 120 4.29 -9.97 -28.44
C THR A 120 5.51 -10.90 -28.32
N LYS A 121 6.16 -10.92 -27.15
CA LYS A 121 7.26 -11.86 -26.88
C LYS A 121 6.68 -13.07 -26.18
N SER A 122 6.84 -14.23 -26.76
CA SER A 122 6.53 -15.54 -26.17
C SER A 122 7.52 -15.83 -25.02
N GLU A 123 7.41 -15.07 -23.94
CA GLU A 123 8.17 -15.31 -22.71
C GLU A 123 7.27 -16.14 -21.79
N PRO A 124 7.54 -17.43 -21.61
CA PRO A 124 6.68 -18.33 -20.83
C PRO A 124 6.56 -17.94 -19.35
N ASP A 125 7.47 -17.08 -18.89
CA ASP A 125 7.46 -16.60 -17.49
C ASP A 125 6.51 -15.42 -17.25
N LEU A 126 5.99 -14.75 -18.30
CA LEU A 126 5.14 -13.56 -18.14
C LEU A 126 3.78 -13.86 -17.50
N GLU A 127 3.26 -15.08 -17.68
CA GLU A 127 2.00 -15.50 -17.06
C GLU A 127 2.09 -15.63 -15.51
N ARG A 128 3.31 -15.62 -14.99
CA ARG A 128 3.59 -15.80 -13.54
C ARG A 128 3.65 -14.50 -12.77
N PHE A 129 3.46 -13.35 -13.42
CA PHE A 129 3.56 -12.02 -12.83
C PHE A 129 2.26 -11.25 -12.99
N ASP A 130 1.95 -10.44 -11.99
CA ASP A 130 0.92 -9.41 -12.14
C ASP A 130 1.54 -8.15 -12.77
N PHE A 131 0.74 -7.48 -13.60
CA PHE A 131 1.18 -6.29 -14.33
C PHE A 131 0.27 -5.11 -14.04
N LEU A 132 0.85 -3.92 -14.04
CA LEU A 132 0.16 -2.65 -13.97
C LEU A 132 0.69 -1.70 -15.05
N ALA A 133 -0.21 -1.20 -15.90
CA ALA A 133 0.17 -0.26 -16.97
C ALA A 133 0.32 1.16 -16.42
N LYS A 134 1.41 1.86 -16.78
CA LYS A 134 1.56 3.31 -16.57
C LYS A 134 0.87 4.05 -17.75
N PRO A 135 0.11 5.13 -17.53
CA PRO A 135 -0.24 5.70 -16.23
C PRO A 135 -1.37 4.94 -15.53
N PHE A 136 -1.31 4.81 -14.21
CA PHE A 136 -2.32 4.14 -13.39
C PHE A 136 -2.90 5.05 -12.33
N GLN A 137 -4.08 4.69 -11.81
CA GLN A 137 -4.67 5.33 -10.64
C GLN A 137 -4.15 4.66 -9.35
N PHE A 138 -3.98 5.44 -8.28
CA PHE A 138 -3.48 4.89 -7.01
C PHE A 138 -4.39 3.80 -6.43
N ASP A 139 -5.70 3.91 -6.64
CA ASP A 139 -6.65 2.88 -6.19
C ASP A 139 -6.42 1.54 -6.91
N GLU A 140 -6.12 1.56 -8.20
CA GLU A 140 -5.78 0.37 -8.98
C GLU A 140 -4.46 -0.24 -8.50
N PHE A 141 -3.44 0.59 -8.30
CA PHE A 141 -2.15 0.18 -7.76
C PHE A 141 -2.30 -0.50 -6.40
N LEU A 142 -2.98 0.16 -5.45
CA LEU A 142 -3.21 -0.37 -4.12
C LEU A 142 -4.08 -1.63 -4.12
N HIS A 143 -5.05 -1.72 -5.04
CA HIS A 143 -5.86 -2.93 -5.19
C HIS A 143 -4.99 -4.13 -5.60
N LYS A 144 -4.10 -3.96 -6.58
CA LYS A 144 -3.17 -5.02 -7.00
C LYS A 144 -2.20 -5.43 -5.90
N VAL A 145 -1.64 -4.46 -5.18
CA VAL A 145 -0.76 -4.72 -4.03
C VAL A 145 -1.46 -5.57 -2.98
N ARG A 146 -2.68 -5.20 -2.58
CA ARG A 146 -3.47 -5.96 -1.59
C ARG A 146 -3.78 -7.37 -2.08
N LYS A 147 -4.20 -7.51 -3.33
CA LYS A 147 -4.50 -8.81 -3.94
C LYS A 147 -3.28 -9.74 -3.89
N LEU A 148 -2.10 -9.23 -4.23
CA LEU A 148 -0.85 -10.02 -4.22
C LEU A 148 -0.38 -10.39 -2.83
N LEU A 149 -0.73 -9.58 -1.83
CA LEU A 149 -0.41 -9.85 -0.44
C LEU A 149 -1.47 -10.71 0.29
N ASP A 150 -2.53 -11.16 -0.40
CA ASP A 150 -3.69 -11.85 0.20
C ASP A 150 -4.36 -11.06 1.34
N VAL A 151 -4.31 -9.74 1.26
CA VAL A 151 -4.91 -8.86 2.28
C VAL A 151 -6.38 -8.62 1.94
N THR A 152 -7.26 -9.32 2.63
CA THR A 152 -8.72 -9.28 2.38
C THR A 152 -9.43 -8.05 2.96
N ALA A 153 -8.80 -7.29 3.85
CA ALA A 153 -9.40 -6.11 4.46
C ALA A 153 -8.99 -4.81 3.73
N PRO A 154 -9.93 -3.94 3.35
CA PRO A 154 -9.59 -2.59 2.91
C PRO A 154 -9.04 -1.81 4.10
N LEU A 155 -7.79 -1.37 4.02
CA LEU A 155 -7.29 -0.38 4.96
C LEU A 155 -8.09 0.91 4.77
N PRO A 156 -8.56 1.57 5.84
CA PRO A 156 -9.32 2.80 5.71
C PRO A 156 -8.46 3.85 5.01
N ILE A 157 -8.90 4.31 3.87
CA ILE A 157 -8.34 5.49 3.23
C ILE A 157 -8.61 6.64 4.22
N ARG A 158 -7.58 7.09 4.92
CA ARG A 158 -7.67 8.36 5.63
C ARG A 158 -7.92 9.41 4.56
N LYS A 159 -9.14 9.96 4.55
CA LYS A 159 -9.48 11.12 3.72
C LYS A 159 -8.55 12.27 4.11
N LEU A 160 -7.46 12.43 3.35
CA LEU A 160 -6.52 13.55 3.49
C LEU A 160 -6.98 14.79 2.72
N TRP A 161 -8.25 14.81 2.26
CA TRP A 161 -8.81 15.90 1.48
C TRP A 161 -10.07 16.44 2.17
N CYS A 162 -9.93 17.12 3.29
CA CYS A 162 -10.87 18.12 3.78
C CYS A 162 -10.15 18.99 4.78
N ALA A 163 -9.35 19.92 4.31
CA ALA A 163 -9.05 21.16 5.01
C ALA A 163 -9.16 22.25 3.97
N ASN A 164 -10.32 22.86 3.89
CA ASN A 164 -10.50 24.21 3.39
C ASN A 164 -10.53 25.12 4.58
#